data_229f73b03d8d69690d0bb4edff1a7fd3
#
_entry.id   229f73b03d8d69690d0bb4edff1a7fd3
#
_cell.length_a   1.000
_cell.length_b   1.000
_cell.length_c   1.000
_cell.angle_alpha   90.00
_cell.angle_beta   90.00
_cell.angle_gamma   90.00
#
_symmetry.space_group_name_H-M   'P 1'
#
loop_
_entity.id
_entity.type
_entity.pdbx_description
1 polymer ?
#
loop_
_entity_poly.entity_id
_entity_poly.type
_entity_poly.pdbx_seq_one_letter_code
_entity_poly.pdbx_strand_id
1 'polypeptide(L)'
;MTSWADIVIQGLPEVDVHLLAVTGSTAVELHKQLPPHVRSIQTVPLFGAAEPTEFTRYDEPFATTVLRRARTTRGAVERHFVPLLTRLLEALERPEAAGRQEAELIRDLNRYFVRFDHRASFRSEAAWNAFRDTVLAQEAGSDVETTLGDLVQGLRWLYSFLLPITMPVPKTDVVHATLAGFAGLAGVISKLEHGTPFVVTDHGIYLRERYIAMSAAGDSFFLKRFLLRLVHLVSRVCYVTADQVSPVCNHNARWEQRMGVTPDRIRTIYNGIDTDVFVPPESEPAGRRPTVVTAARVFPLKDIETLIRACDVTRRRVPDVHFVVYGANWVDKPYTERCEALIDDLGVRGHFTFAGYHDNPSTLYHEGDVFALSSISEGFPFSVIEAMACGRPVVATDVGGVKEALVGGIGIVVPPRGHEPLGEGLADLLLDHDRRADLARRGRQRAVEQFGVGQMLDAHRTTYRHWAGLPADPLPPAMAPADDPAPAEAVSVAPPTLPDAAPRDGLGEGPSRRPRPVYPPVVSDRSARTEHALNRGRGPPPAGDAQGR
;
A
#
# COMPACT_ATOMS: atom_id res chain seq x y z
N MET A 1 3.55 -4.50 1.17
CA MET A 1 2.70 -5.67 0.87
C MET A 1 3.46 -6.79 0.15
N THR A 2 4.19 -6.48 -0.92
CA THR A 2 4.92 -7.53 -1.68
C THR A 2 5.90 -8.31 -0.82
N SER A 3 6.69 -7.64 0.02
CA SER A 3 7.65 -8.29 0.93
C SER A 3 6.97 -9.19 1.96
N TRP A 4 5.89 -8.74 2.58
CA TRP A 4 5.15 -9.53 3.55
C TRP A 4 4.52 -10.79 2.90
N ALA A 5 3.84 -10.62 1.76
CA ALA A 5 3.24 -11.75 1.05
C ALA A 5 4.29 -12.80 0.62
N ASP A 6 5.45 -12.31 0.19
CA ASP A 6 6.59 -13.15 -0.18
C ASP A 6 7.10 -13.96 1.04
N ILE A 7 7.27 -13.30 2.19
CA ILE A 7 7.67 -13.97 3.44
C ILE A 7 6.66 -15.04 3.85
N VAL A 8 5.35 -14.71 3.85
CA VAL A 8 4.31 -15.66 4.26
C VAL A 8 4.21 -16.85 3.29
N ILE A 9 4.25 -16.58 1.98
CA ILE A 9 4.21 -17.65 0.98
C ILE A 9 5.43 -18.58 1.11
N GLN A 10 6.64 -18.03 1.22
CA GLN A 10 7.85 -18.84 1.35
C GLN A 10 7.95 -19.56 2.71
N GLY A 11 7.45 -18.93 3.76
CA GLY A 11 7.53 -19.44 5.14
C GLY A 11 6.47 -20.48 5.50
N LEU A 12 5.45 -20.69 4.65
CA LEU A 12 4.38 -21.67 4.88
C LEU A 12 4.27 -22.67 3.71
N PRO A 13 5.30 -23.51 3.47
CA PRO A 13 5.33 -24.42 2.33
C PRO A 13 4.27 -25.52 2.38
N GLU A 14 3.66 -25.76 3.54
CA GLU A 14 2.56 -26.70 3.75
C GLU A 14 1.19 -26.17 3.28
N VAL A 15 1.10 -24.89 2.87
CA VAL A 15 -0.14 -24.25 2.41
C VAL A 15 -0.12 -24.14 0.90
N ASP A 16 -1.07 -24.78 0.22
CA ASP A 16 -1.29 -24.57 -1.20
C ASP A 16 -1.91 -23.20 -1.46
N VAL A 17 -1.28 -22.38 -2.31
CA VAL A 17 -1.62 -20.98 -2.51
C VAL A 17 -2.17 -20.73 -3.91
N HIS A 18 -3.34 -20.11 -4.00
CA HIS A 18 -3.90 -19.52 -5.22
C HIS A 18 -3.83 -17.99 -5.10
N LEU A 19 -3.03 -17.33 -5.94
CA LEU A 19 -2.83 -15.88 -5.88
C LEU A 19 -3.80 -15.16 -6.80
N LEU A 20 -4.51 -14.18 -6.26
CA LEU A 20 -5.24 -13.15 -7.03
C LEU A 20 -4.53 -11.81 -6.83
N ALA A 21 -3.77 -11.37 -7.82
CA ALA A 21 -3.03 -10.14 -7.79
C ALA A 21 -3.80 -9.02 -8.52
N VAL A 22 -4.26 -8.03 -7.76
CA VAL A 22 -4.81 -6.80 -8.33
C VAL A 22 -3.67 -5.82 -8.57
N THR A 23 -3.43 -5.49 -9.83
CA THR A 23 -2.28 -4.69 -10.27
C THR A 23 -2.70 -3.31 -10.77
N GLY A 24 -1.77 -2.34 -10.71
CA GLY A 24 -2.02 -0.99 -11.21
C GLY A 24 -2.07 -0.90 -12.76
N SER A 25 -1.47 -1.85 -13.47
CA SER A 25 -1.44 -1.87 -14.93
C SER A 25 -1.29 -3.31 -15.47
N THR A 26 -1.49 -3.47 -16.78
CA THR A 26 -1.31 -4.74 -17.50
C THR A 26 0.15 -5.16 -17.65
N ALA A 27 1.09 -4.25 -17.43
CA ALA A 27 2.53 -4.46 -17.69
C ALA A 27 3.32 -5.02 -16.47
N VAL A 28 2.64 -5.58 -15.48
CA VAL A 28 3.31 -6.16 -14.31
C VAL A 28 3.80 -7.57 -14.64
N GLU A 29 5.11 -7.73 -14.76
CA GLU A 29 5.76 -9.04 -14.88
C GLU A 29 6.17 -9.56 -13.50
N LEU A 30 5.91 -10.84 -13.27
CA LEU A 30 6.42 -11.53 -12.08
C LEU A 30 7.87 -11.91 -12.32
N HIS A 31 8.80 -11.19 -11.70
CA HIS A 31 10.25 -11.42 -11.89
C HIS A 31 10.83 -12.52 -10.98
N LYS A 32 10.06 -13.08 -10.07
CA LYS A 32 10.51 -14.14 -9.16
C LYS A 32 9.93 -15.51 -9.56
N GLN A 33 10.75 -16.54 -9.45
CA GLN A 33 10.26 -17.91 -9.44
C GLN A 33 9.46 -18.13 -8.15
N LEU A 34 8.21 -18.55 -8.33
CA LEU A 34 7.33 -18.83 -7.20
C LEU A 34 7.57 -20.24 -6.67
N PRO A 35 7.38 -20.45 -5.36
CA PRO A 35 7.48 -21.76 -4.76
C PRO A 35 6.48 -22.77 -5.38
N PRO A 36 6.80 -24.09 -5.38
CA PRO A 36 5.97 -25.12 -6.01
C PRO A 36 4.54 -25.25 -5.44
N HIS A 37 4.31 -24.80 -4.21
CA HIS A 37 2.99 -24.80 -3.57
C HIS A 37 2.11 -23.62 -3.98
N VAL A 38 2.62 -22.67 -4.78
CA VAL A 38 1.78 -21.68 -5.47
C VAL A 38 1.17 -22.34 -6.72
N ARG A 39 -0.09 -22.74 -6.60
CA ARG A 39 -0.80 -23.54 -7.60
C ARG A 39 -1.31 -22.74 -8.78
N SER A 40 -1.67 -21.47 -8.56
CA SER A 40 -2.11 -20.57 -9.64
C SER A 40 -1.90 -19.11 -9.30
N ILE A 41 -1.77 -18.30 -10.35
CA ILE A 41 -1.74 -16.84 -10.26
C ILE A 41 -2.72 -16.29 -11.26
N GLN A 42 -3.59 -15.41 -10.77
CA GLN A 42 -4.47 -14.61 -11.60
C GLN A 42 -4.13 -13.14 -11.38
N THR A 43 -3.94 -12.39 -12.47
CA THR A 43 -3.63 -10.96 -12.42
C THR A 43 -4.81 -10.16 -12.95
N VAL A 44 -5.21 -9.12 -12.23
CA VAL A 44 -6.30 -8.23 -12.62
C VAL A 44 -5.79 -6.79 -12.63
N PRO A 45 -5.61 -6.19 -13.81
CA PRO A 45 -5.20 -4.80 -13.91
C PRO A 45 -6.37 -3.86 -13.65
N LEU A 46 -6.19 -2.88 -12.76
CA LEU A 46 -7.21 -1.83 -12.52
C LEU A 46 -7.22 -0.78 -13.64
N PHE A 47 -6.08 -0.56 -14.27
CA PHE A 47 -5.91 0.42 -15.36
C PHE A 47 -5.26 -0.24 -16.58
N GLY A 48 -5.46 0.35 -17.75
CA GLY A 48 -4.96 -0.20 -19.01
C GLY A 48 -5.88 -1.24 -19.65
N ALA A 49 -6.91 -1.72 -18.95
CA ALA A 49 -7.88 -2.69 -19.46
C ALA A 49 -9.01 -2.07 -20.29
N ALA A 50 -8.95 -0.77 -20.58
CA ALA A 50 -9.99 -0.06 -21.31
C ALA A 50 -10.01 -0.39 -22.82
N GLU A 51 -8.85 -0.74 -23.38
CA GLU A 51 -8.71 -1.12 -24.79
C GLU A 51 -9.03 -2.58 -25.05
N PRO A 52 -9.54 -2.96 -26.24
CA PRO A 52 -9.96 -4.32 -26.56
C PRO A 52 -8.87 -5.38 -26.39
N THR A 53 -7.62 -5.00 -26.55
CA THR A 53 -6.46 -5.89 -26.60
C THR A 53 -5.62 -5.90 -25.32
N GLU A 54 -5.92 -5.03 -24.34
CA GLU A 54 -5.07 -4.83 -23.18
C GLU A 54 -5.29 -5.84 -22.05
N PHE A 55 -6.51 -6.35 -21.93
CA PHE A 55 -6.83 -7.38 -20.95
C PHE A 55 -7.75 -8.44 -21.54
N THR A 56 -7.19 -9.58 -21.87
CA THR A 56 -7.93 -10.78 -22.32
C THR A 56 -7.64 -11.90 -21.33
N ARG A 57 -8.69 -12.55 -20.87
CA ARG A 57 -8.57 -13.73 -20.02
C ARG A 57 -8.27 -14.94 -20.90
N TYR A 58 -6.98 -15.29 -20.97
CA TYR A 58 -6.53 -16.46 -21.73
C TYR A 58 -6.76 -17.80 -21.01
N ASP A 59 -7.09 -17.76 -19.73
CA ASP A 59 -7.48 -18.91 -18.90
C ASP A 59 -8.91 -19.37 -19.15
N GLU A 60 -9.69 -18.60 -19.92
CA GLU A 60 -11.08 -18.90 -20.22
C GLU A 60 -11.27 -19.27 -21.70
N PRO A 61 -12.09 -20.32 -22.02
CA PRO A 61 -12.39 -20.64 -23.40
C PRO A 61 -13.02 -19.45 -24.16
N PHE A 62 -12.52 -19.14 -25.34
CA PHE A 62 -13.02 -18.04 -26.18
C PHE A 62 -14.55 -18.11 -26.41
N ALA A 63 -15.09 -19.32 -26.53
CA ALA A 63 -16.52 -19.53 -26.65
C ALA A 63 -17.32 -18.94 -25.47
N THR A 64 -16.79 -19.00 -24.25
CA THR A 64 -17.44 -18.41 -23.06
C THR A 64 -17.54 -16.89 -23.17
N THR A 65 -16.47 -16.24 -23.58
CA THR A 65 -16.44 -14.78 -23.82
C THR A 65 -17.43 -14.38 -24.92
N VAL A 66 -17.48 -15.11 -26.03
CA VAL A 66 -18.43 -14.86 -27.13
C VAL A 66 -19.88 -15.03 -26.65
N LEU A 67 -20.17 -16.10 -25.90
CA LEU A 67 -21.50 -16.36 -25.37
C LEU A 67 -21.96 -15.30 -24.37
N ARG A 68 -21.07 -14.87 -23.46
CA ARG A 68 -21.39 -13.76 -22.54
C ARG A 68 -21.73 -12.49 -23.31
N ARG A 69 -20.90 -12.12 -24.29
CA ARG A 69 -21.12 -10.94 -25.12
C ARG A 69 -22.44 -11.01 -25.90
N ALA A 70 -22.76 -12.15 -26.49
CA ALA A 70 -24.02 -12.37 -27.20
C ALA A 70 -25.25 -12.27 -26.27
N ARG A 71 -25.13 -12.72 -25.01
CA ARG A 71 -26.20 -12.62 -24.00
C ARG A 71 -26.39 -11.19 -23.47
N THR A 72 -25.36 -10.33 -23.58
CA THR A 72 -25.38 -8.95 -23.05
C THR A 72 -26.12 -8.03 -24.03
N THR A 73 -27.40 -8.27 -24.18
CA THR A 73 -28.30 -7.44 -25.00
C THR A 73 -28.72 -6.18 -24.20
N ARG A 74 -29.25 -5.16 -24.91
CA ARG A 74 -29.80 -3.96 -24.27
C ARG A 74 -30.83 -4.31 -23.20
N GLY A 75 -31.78 -5.17 -23.51
CA GLY A 75 -32.84 -5.60 -22.56
C GLY A 75 -32.29 -6.39 -21.37
N ALA A 76 -31.20 -7.15 -21.56
CA ALA A 76 -30.52 -7.83 -20.44
C ALA A 76 -29.84 -6.84 -19.50
N VAL A 77 -29.17 -5.84 -20.07
CA VAL A 77 -28.52 -4.77 -19.28
C VAL A 77 -29.56 -3.96 -18.50
N GLU A 78 -30.63 -3.50 -19.17
CA GLU A 78 -31.71 -2.74 -18.54
C GLU A 78 -32.40 -3.53 -17.41
N ARG A 79 -32.63 -4.81 -17.60
CA ARG A 79 -33.33 -5.65 -16.62
C ARG A 79 -32.47 -6.09 -15.44
N HIS A 80 -31.19 -6.37 -15.67
CA HIS A 80 -30.37 -7.03 -14.66
C HIS A 80 -29.19 -6.20 -14.17
N PHE A 81 -28.55 -5.40 -15.02
CA PHE A 81 -27.37 -4.62 -14.63
C PHE A 81 -27.74 -3.25 -14.05
N VAL A 82 -28.64 -2.53 -14.72
CA VAL A 82 -29.05 -1.19 -14.29
C VAL A 82 -29.53 -1.18 -12.83
N PRO A 83 -30.40 -2.10 -12.36
CA PRO A 83 -30.81 -2.11 -10.96
C PRO A 83 -29.65 -2.33 -9.97
N LEU A 84 -28.66 -3.18 -10.32
CA LEU A 84 -27.49 -3.41 -9.49
C LEU A 84 -26.56 -2.17 -9.47
N LEU A 85 -26.38 -1.53 -10.62
CA LEU A 85 -25.59 -0.31 -10.72
C LEU A 85 -26.24 0.83 -9.92
N THR A 86 -27.54 1.02 -10.02
CA THR A 86 -28.26 2.06 -9.27
C THR A 86 -28.13 1.82 -7.75
N ARG A 87 -28.36 0.58 -7.28
CA ARG A 87 -28.17 0.22 -5.87
C ARG A 87 -26.73 0.49 -5.39
N LEU A 88 -25.72 0.23 -6.23
CA LEU A 88 -24.33 0.54 -5.90
C LEU A 88 -24.12 2.05 -5.74
N LEU A 89 -24.67 2.85 -6.65
CA LEU A 89 -24.58 4.31 -6.59
C LEU A 89 -25.30 4.88 -5.35
N GLU A 90 -26.46 4.32 -5.00
CA GLU A 90 -27.19 4.68 -3.77
C GLU A 90 -26.39 4.32 -2.52
N ALA A 91 -25.72 3.16 -2.49
CA ALA A 91 -24.86 2.75 -1.39
C ALA A 91 -23.63 3.67 -1.21
N LEU A 92 -23.17 4.33 -2.27
CA LEU A 92 -22.08 5.32 -2.18
C LEU A 92 -22.47 6.60 -1.42
N GLU A 93 -23.77 6.88 -1.25
CA GLU A 93 -24.21 8.05 -0.49
C GLU A 93 -23.97 7.91 1.02
N ARG A 94 -24.01 6.69 1.53
CA ARG A 94 -23.79 6.38 2.95
C ARG A 94 -22.87 5.16 3.12
N PRO A 95 -21.62 5.26 2.66
CA PRO A 95 -20.69 4.12 2.70
C PRO A 95 -20.39 3.65 4.14
N GLU A 96 -20.55 4.53 5.13
CA GLU A 96 -20.42 4.21 6.55
C GLU A 96 -21.53 3.28 7.08
N ALA A 97 -22.67 3.23 6.40
CA ALA A 97 -23.77 2.32 6.73
C ALA A 97 -23.65 0.94 6.05
N ALA A 98 -22.67 0.78 5.14
CA ALA A 98 -22.51 -0.46 4.40
C ALA A 98 -22.35 -1.67 5.33
N GLY A 99 -23.07 -2.73 4.99
CA GLY A 99 -23.14 -3.94 5.77
C GLY A 99 -23.37 -5.17 4.90
N ARG A 100 -24.18 -6.09 5.40
CA ARG A 100 -24.49 -7.36 4.70
C ARG A 100 -25.19 -7.14 3.35
N GLN A 101 -26.07 -6.15 3.24
CA GLN A 101 -26.80 -5.89 1.99
C GLN A 101 -25.87 -5.46 0.85
N GLU A 102 -24.85 -4.64 1.17
CA GLU A 102 -23.85 -4.21 0.20
C GLU A 102 -22.87 -5.33 -0.14
N ALA A 103 -22.55 -6.20 0.80
CA ALA A 103 -21.80 -7.43 0.53
C ALA A 103 -22.58 -8.36 -0.43
N GLU A 104 -23.87 -8.53 -0.21
CA GLU A 104 -24.75 -9.29 -1.11
C GLU A 104 -24.87 -8.63 -2.48
N LEU A 105 -24.88 -7.29 -2.57
CA LEU A 105 -24.83 -6.57 -3.83
C LEU A 105 -23.54 -6.86 -4.62
N ILE A 106 -22.39 -6.91 -3.96
CA ILE A 106 -21.10 -7.27 -4.61
C ILE A 106 -21.18 -8.71 -5.15
N ARG A 107 -21.71 -9.65 -4.38
CA ARG A 107 -21.97 -11.02 -4.85
C ARG A 107 -22.91 -11.04 -6.06
N ASP A 108 -24.00 -10.29 -6.03
CA ASP A 108 -24.98 -10.26 -7.11
C ASP A 108 -24.39 -9.64 -8.39
N LEU A 109 -23.53 -8.63 -8.28
CA LEU A 109 -22.73 -8.10 -9.38
C LEU A 109 -21.77 -9.16 -9.94
N ASN A 110 -21.07 -9.93 -9.09
CA ASN A 110 -20.23 -11.04 -9.54
C ASN A 110 -21.09 -12.08 -10.32
N ARG A 111 -22.23 -12.52 -9.76
CA ARG A 111 -23.16 -13.46 -10.42
C ARG A 111 -23.63 -12.94 -11.78
N TYR A 112 -23.86 -11.63 -11.89
CA TYR A 112 -24.19 -11.00 -13.16
C TYR A 112 -23.01 -11.14 -14.14
N PHE A 113 -21.79 -10.79 -13.76
CA PHE A 113 -20.63 -10.85 -14.65
C PHE A 113 -20.12 -12.26 -14.97
N VAL A 114 -20.50 -13.25 -14.21
CA VAL A 114 -20.33 -14.66 -14.60
C VAL A 114 -21.15 -15.00 -15.84
N ARG A 115 -22.30 -14.35 -16.05
CA ARG A 115 -23.26 -14.65 -17.15
C ARG A 115 -23.19 -13.65 -18.29
N PHE A 116 -22.81 -12.41 -18.02
CA PHE A 116 -22.85 -11.28 -18.93
C PHE A 116 -21.48 -10.61 -19.03
N ASP A 117 -21.23 -9.95 -20.16
CA ASP A 117 -19.98 -9.29 -20.44
C ASP A 117 -19.86 -7.96 -19.69
N HIS A 118 -18.81 -7.81 -18.89
CA HIS A 118 -18.55 -6.64 -18.06
C HIS A 118 -18.38 -5.37 -18.91
N ARG A 119 -17.57 -5.45 -19.98
CA ARG A 119 -17.28 -4.33 -20.86
C ARG A 119 -18.52 -3.88 -21.62
N ALA A 120 -19.26 -4.81 -22.21
CA ALA A 120 -20.48 -4.50 -22.94
C ALA A 120 -21.54 -3.87 -22.01
N SER A 121 -21.64 -4.35 -20.76
CA SER A 121 -22.56 -3.81 -19.76
C SER A 121 -22.25 -2.35 -19.43
N PHE A 122 -21.01 -2.04 -19.05
CA PHE A 122 -20.61 -0.66 -18.69
C PHE A 122 -20.60 0.31 -19.88
N ARG A 123 -20.38 -0.16 -21.11
CA ARG A 123 -20.36 0.67 -22.32
C ARG A 123 -21.76 0.85 -22.96
N SER A 124 -22.80 0.27 -22.35
CA SER A 124 -24.16 0.42 -22.85
C SER A 124 -24.74 1.80 -22.55
N GLU A 125 -25.59 2.29 -23.45
CA GLU A 125 -26.37 3.52 -23.24
C GLU A 125 -27.22 3.45 -21.96
N ALA A 126 -27.80 2.29 -21.66
CA ALA A 126 -28.61 2.08 -20.47
C ALA A 126 -27.80 2.28 -19.17
N ALA A 127 -26.57 1.74 -19.09
CA ALA A 127 -25.69 1.96 -17.95
C ALA A 127 -25.24 3.41 -17.82
N TRP A 128 -24.90 4.06 -18.94
CA TRP A 128 -24.56 5.48 -18.94
C TRP A 128 -25.70 6.36 -18.43
N ASN A 129 -26.91 6.15 -18.96
CA ASN A 129 -28.08 6.95 -18.55
C ASN A 129 -28.40 6.72 -17.06
N ALA A 130 -28.41 5.47 -16.60
CA ALA A 130 -28.63 5.15 -15.19
C ALA A 130 -27.56 5.79 -14.27
N PHE A 131 -26.29 5.69 -14.64
CA PHE A 131 -25.21 6.33 -13.89
C PHE A 131 -25.38 7.85 -13.84
N ARG A 132 -25.51 8.50 -15.01
CA ARG A 132 -25.65 9.94 -15.12
C ARG A 132 -26.84 10.45 -14.31
N ASP A 133 -28.01 9.84 -14.52
CA ASP A 133 -29.27 10.32 -13.93
C ASP A 133 -29.27 10.13 -12.41
N THR A 134 -28.74 9.00 -11.91
CA THR A 134 -28.60 8.76 -10.47
C THR A 134 -27.63 9.74 -9.84
N VAL A 135 -26.43 9.92 -10.42
CA VAL A 135 -25.43 10.84 -9.88
C VAL A 135 -25.92 12.29 -9.89
N LEU A 136 -26.55 12.75 -11.00
CA LEU A 136 -27.08 14.11 -11.07
C LEU A 136 -28.23 14.33 -10.07
N ALA A 137 -29.05 13.31 -9.81
CA ALA A 137 -30.10 13.39 -8.79
C ALA A 137 -29.50 13.49 -7.38
N GLN A 138 -28.40 12.78 -7.10
CA GLN A 138 -27.69 12.82 -5.81
C GLN A 138 -26.97 14.16 -5.60
N GLU A 139 -26.45 14.78 -6.68
CA GLU A 139 -25.80 16.09 -6.62
C GLU A 139 -26.79 17.27 -6.68
N ALA A 140 -28.07 17.00 -6.92
CA ALA A 140 -29.08 18.06 -6.97
C ALA A 140 -29.18 18.81 -5.63
N GLY A 141 -28.92 20.12 -5.67
CA GLY A 141 -28.91 20.97 -4.47
C GLY A 141 -27.57 20.99 -3.70
N SER A 142 -26.52 20.32 -4.21
CA SER A 142 -25.16 20.49 -3.70
C SER A 142 -24.46 21.66 -4.39
N ASP A 143 -23.54 22.34 -3.67
CA ASP A 143 -22.69 23.39 -4.25
C ASP A 143 -21.54 22.82 -5.12
N VAL A 144 -21.57 21.52 -5.39
CA VAL A 144 -20.53 20.83 -6.15
C VAL A 144 -20.85 20.86 -7.63
N GLU A 145 -20.05 21.59 -8.39
CA GLU A 145 -20.13 21.56 -9.85
C GLU A 145 -19.66 20.20 -10.38
N THR A 146 -20.55 19.50 -11.09
CA THR A 146 -20.27 18.19 -11.71
C THR A 146 -20.27 18.34 -13.22
N THR A 147 -19.12 18.16 -13.84
CA THR A 147 -18.95 18.27 -15.29
C THR A 147 -19.25 16.96 -16.00
N LEU A 148 -19.49 17.01 -17.32
CA LEU A 148 -19.58 15.79 -18.14
C LEU A 148 -18.28 14.96 -18.07
N GLY A 149 -17.12 15.61 -17.99
CA GLY A 149 -15.83 14.96 -17.83
C GLY A 149 -15.75 14.16 -16.53
N ASP A 150 -16.28 14.70 -15.43
CA ASP A 150 -16.36 14.03 -14.13
C ASP A 150 -17.24 12.79 -14.18
N LEU A 151 -18.40 12.90 -14.82
CA LEU A 151 -19.31 11.76 -14.98
C LEU A 151 -18.66 10.63 -15.79
N VAL A 152 -18.02 10.96 -16.93
CA VAL A 152 -17.30 9.97 -17.74
C VAL A 152 -16.17 9.31 -16.93
N GLN A 153 -15.40 10.11 -16.20
CA GLN A 153 -14.29 9.58 -15.40
C GLN A 153 -14.79 8.75 -14.20
N GLY A 154 -15.87 9.14 -13.54
CA GLY A 154 -16.50 8.38 -12.46
C GLY A 154 -16.97 6.99 -12.92
N LEU A 155 -17.67 6.93 -14.07
CA LEU A 155 -18.08 5.64 -14.64
C LEU A 155 -16.89 4.77 -15.07
N ARG A 156 -15.81 5.38 -15.61
CA ARG A 156 -14.57 4.66 -15.93
C ARG A 156 -13.90 4.09 -14.68
N TRP A 157 -13.93 4.80 -13.57
CA TRP A 157 -13.41 4.30 -12.30
C TRP A 157 -14.22 3.10 -11.81
N LEU A 158 -15.56 3.15 -11.85
CA LEU A 158 -16.38 1.99 -11.51
C LEU A 158 -16.04 0.79 -12.41
N TYR A 159 -15.94 1.02 -13.72
CA TYR A 159 -15.53 -0.02 -14.67
C TYR A 159 -14.21 -0.66 -14.26
N SER A 160 -13.19 0.14 -13.96
CA SER A 160 -11.84 -0.34 -13.64
C SER A 160 -11.79 -1.02 -12.26
N PHE A 161 -12.33 -0.36 -11.23
CA PHE A 161 -12.23 -0.84 -9.85
C PHE A 161 -13.13 -2.04 -9.54
N LEU A 162 -14.18 -2.28 -10.33
CA LEU A 162 -15.02 -3.46 -10.22
C LEU A 162 -14.54 -4.63 -11.10
N LEU A 163 -13.45 -4.47 -11.85
CA LEU A 163 -12.91 -5.58 -12.65
C LEU A 163 -12.52 -6.81 -11.80
N PRO A 164 -11.97 -6.70 -10.58
CA PRO A 164 -11.66 -7.85 -9.74
C PRO A 164 -12.86 -8.77 -9.44
N ILE A 165 -14.09 -8.23 -9.38
CA ILE A 165 -15.28 -9.06 -9.12
C ILE A 165 -15.72 -9.90 -10.32
N THR A 166 -15.13 -9.72 -11.49
CA THR A 166 -15.40 -10.53 -12.68
C THR A 166 -14.60 -11.83 -12.70
N MET A 167 -13.61 -11.95 -11.81
CA MET A 167 -12.73 -13.12 -11.76
C MET A 167 -13.40 -14.30 -11.07
N PRO A 168 -13.15 -15.53 -11.53
CA PRO A 168 -13.59 -16.70 -10.80
C PRO A 168 -12.82 -16.78 -9.48
N VAL A 169 -13.53 -17.02 -8.40
CA VAL A 169 -12.92 -17.26 -7.09
C VAL A 169 -12.86 -18.78 -6.90
N PRO A 170 -11.65 -19.37 -6.82
CA PRO A 170 -11.53 -20.80 -6.59
C PRO A 170 -12.07 -21.16 -5.19
N LYS A 171 -12.63 -22.36 -5.08
CA LYS A 171 -13.02 -22.89 -3.78
C LYS A 171 -11.75 -23.28 -3.02
N THR A 172 -11.52 -22.66 -1.86
CA THR A 172 -10.39 -22.87 -0.98
C THR A 172 -10.86 -23.06 0.45
N ASP A 173 -9.99 -23.53 1.35
CA ASP A 173 -10.33 -23.68 2.76
C ASP A 173 -10.39 -22.32 3.48
N VAL A 174 -9.56 -21.37 3.07
CA VAL A 174 -9.52 -20.00 3.60
C VAL A 174 -9.22 -19.03 2.47
N VAL A 175 -9.83 -17.84 2.48
CA VAL A 175 -9.42 -16.71 1.64
C VAL A 175 -8.79 -15.65 2.51
N HIS A 176 -7.61 -15.17 2.11
CA HIS A 176 -6.88 -14.13 2.83
C HIS A 176 -6.60 -12.93 1.92
N ALA A 177 -7.14 -11.77 2.28
CA ALA A 177 -6.84 -10.51 1.62
C ALA A 177 -5.78 -9.73 2.41
N THR A 178 -4.80 -9.17 1.71
CA THR A 178 -3.71 -8.36 2.30
C THR A 178 -4.06 -6.88 2.44
N LEU A 179 -5.32 -6.53 2.22
CA LEU A 179 -5.87 -5.18 2.33
C LEU A 179 -7.40 -5.25 2.29
N ALA A 180 -8.08 -4.47 3.11
CA ALA A 180 -9.52 -4.22 2.99
C ALA A 180 -9.78 -3.24 1.82
N GLY A 181 -9.67 -3.74 0.60
CA GLY A 181 -9.78 -2.99 -0.64
C GLY A 181 -10.31 -3.84 -1.79
N PHE A 182 -10.13 -3.41 -3.03
CA PHE A 182 -10.71 -4.07 -4.20
C PHE A 182 -10.29 -5.53 -4.37
N ALA A 183 -9.08 -5.91 -3.97
CA ALA A 183 -8.64 -7.31 -3.94
C ALA A 183 -9.42 -8.15 -2.90
N GLY A 184 -9.83 -7.53 -1.80
CA GLY A 184 -10.62 -8.18 -0.75
C GLY A 184 -12.05 -8.56 -1.19
N LEU A 185 -12.57 -7.97 -2.27
CA LEU A 185 -13.88 -8.32 -2.82
C LEU A 185 -13.98 -9.80 -3.24
N ALA A 186 -12.87 -10.42 -3.63
CA ALA A 186 -12.83 -11.86 -3.89
C ALA A 186 -13.13 -12.68 -2.62
N GLY A 187 -12.63 -12.23 -1.45
CA GLY A 187 -12.95 -12.84 -0.15
C GLY A 187 -14.40 -12.69 0.22
N VAL A 188 -14.98 -11.50 0.01
CA VAL A 188 -16.42 -11.25 0.20
C VAL A 188 -17.28 -12.21 -0.64
N ILE A 189 -16.94 -12.34 -1.92
CA ILE A 189 -17.65 -13.23 -2.85
C ILE A 189 -17.50 -14.69 -2.40
N SER A 190 -16.28 -15.16 -2.11
CA SER A 190 -16.03 -16.54 -1.67
C SER A 190 -16.78 -16.88 -0.39
N LYS A 191 -16.81 -15.96 0.58
CA LYS A 191 -17.57 -16.12 1.82
C LYS A 191 -19.07 -16.28 1.55
N LEU A 192 -19.64 -15.43 0.69
CA LEU A 192 -21.09 -15.43 0.44
C LEU A 192 -21.54 -16.54 -0.53
N GLU A 193 -20.68 -17.01 -1.43
CA GLU A 193 -20.99 -18.07 -2.39
C GLU A 193 -20.70 -19.47 -1.85
N HIS A 194 -19.60 -19.63 -1.10
CA HIS A 194 -19.09 -20.93 -0.70
C HIS A 194 -19.04 -21.14 0.80
N GLY A 195 -19.30 -20.10 1.60
CA GLY A 195 -19.12 -20.14 3.05
C GLY A 195 -17.64 -20.17 3.48
N THR A 196 -16.71 -19.93 2.57
CA THR A 196 -15.28 -19.96 2.84
C THR A 196 -14.91 -18.92 3.89
N PRO A 197 -14.18 -19.26 4.95
CA PRO A 197 -13.66 -18.30 5.91
C PRO A 197 -12.82 -17.21 5.24
N PHE A 198 -13.05 -15.96 5.64
CA PHE A 198 -12.39 -14.80 5.06
C PHE A 198 -11.57 -14.05 6.10
N VAL A 199 -10.27 -13.95 5.87
CA VAL A 199 -9.30 -13.24 6.71
C VAL A 199 -8.80 -12.00 5.98
N VAL A 200 -8.62 -10.90 6.70
CA VAL A 200 -8.04 -9.66 6.17
C VAL A 200 -6.83 -9.29 7.01
N THR A 201 -5.68 -9.05 6.38
CA THR A 201 -4.52 -8.41 7.03
C THR A 201 -4.35 -7.00 6.48
N ASP A 202 -4.31 -6.01 7.37
CA ASP A 202 -4.12 -4.62 6.97
C ASP A 202 -2.72 -4.11 7.32
N HIS A 203 -1.95 -3.80 6.28
CA HIS A 203 -0.64 -3.16 6.38
C HIS A 203 -0.72 -1.63 6.52
N GLY A 204 -1.88 -1.06 6.27
CA GLY A 204 -2.23 0.35 6.39
C GLY A 204 -3.71 0.53 6.13
N ILE A 205 -4.29 1.61 6.60
CA ILE A 205 -5.72 1.88 6.43
C ILE A 205 -5.95 2.44 5.02
N TYR A 206 -6.49 1.62 4.13
CA TYR A 206 -6.64 1.94 2.70
C TYR A 206 -7.40 3.25 2.46
N LEU A 207 -8.50 3.47 3.18
CA LEU A 207 -9.28 4.71 3.09
C LEU A 207 -8.43 5.95 3.46
N ARG A 208 -7.63 5.87 4.53
CA ARG A 208 -6.75 6.96 4.97
C ARG A 208 -5.66 7.25 3.94
N GLU A 209 -5.04 6.21 3.40
CA GLU A 209 -3.99 6.37 2.37
C GLU A 209 -4.56 6.99 1.10
N ARG A 210 -5.76 6.58 0.67
CA ARG A 210 -6.46 7.18 -0.47
C ARG A 210 -6.83 8.63 -0.22
N TYR A 211 -7.31 8.96 0.99
CA TYR A 211 -7.61 10.35 1.36
C TYR A 211 -6.37 11.24 1.24
N ILE A 212 -5.24 10.83 1.80
CA ILE A 212 -3.98 11.58 1.72
C ILE A 212 -3.54 11.73 0.24
N ALA A 213 -3.58 10.67 -0.54
CA ALA A 213 -3.21 10.71 -1.96
C ALA A 213 -4.12 11.64 -2.78
N MET A 214 -5.43 11.56 -2.57
CA MET A 214 -6.41 12.38 -3.30
C MET A 214 -6.38 13.85 -2.88
N SER A 215 -5.97 14.19 -1.65
CA SER A 215 -5.83 15.58 -1.22
C SER A 215 -4.81 16.35 -2.05
N ALA A 216 -3.74 15.67 -2.48
CA ALA A 216 -2.69 16.24 -3.33
C ALA A 216 -2.98 16.16 -4.84
N ALA A 217 -3.99 15.37 -5.26
CA ALA A 217 -4.34 15.21 -6.67
C ALA A 217 -5.08 16.42 -7.23
N GLY A 218 -4.88 16.71 -8.51
CA GLY A 218 -5.53 17.81 -9.24
C GLY A 218 -6.96 17.52 -9.71
N ASP A 219 -7.57 16.40 -9.24
CA ASP A 219 -8.93 16.00 -9.61
C ASP A 219 -9.99 16.96 -9.04
N SER A 220 -11.17 17.00 -9.68
CA SER A 220 -12.31 17.77 -9.18
C SER A 220 -12.77 17.29 -7.80
N PHE A 221 -13.49 18.14 -7.07
CA PHE A 221 -14.04 17.78 -5.76
C PHE A 221 -15.03 16.61 -5.87
N PHE A 222 -15.84 16.59 -6.93
CA PHE A 222 -16.74 15.46 -7.22
C PHE A 222 -15.96 14.14 -7.32
N LEU A 223 -14.92 14.07 -8.16
CA LEU A 223 -14.13 12.86 -8.36
C LEU A 223 -13.43 12.39 -7.07
N LYS A 224 -12.86 13.32 -6.31
CA LYS A 224 -12.25 13.01 -5.00
C LYS A 224 -13.26 12.37 -4.06
N ARG A 225 -14.42 12.99 -3.90
CA ARG A 225 -15.50 12.51 -3.05
C ARG A 225 -16.03 11.16 -3.53
N PHE A 226 -16.28 11.02 -4.83
CA PHE A 226 -16.77 9.79 -5.45
C PHE A 226 -15.83 8.60 -5.19
N LEU A 227 -14.52 8.77 -5.43
CA LEU A 227 -13.55 7.72 -5.20
C LEU A 227 -13.41 7.38 -3.71
N LEU A 228 -13.39 8.37 -2.83
CA LEU A 228 -13.30 8.13 -1.39
C LEU A 228 -14.52 7.38 -0.86
N ARG A 229 -15.73 7.70 -1.33
CA ARG A 229 -16.96 6.96 -1.01
C ARG A 229 -16.90 5.52 -1.50
N LEU A 230 -16.41 5.28 -2.72
CA LEU A 230 -16.23 3.93 -3.27
C LEU A 230 -15.21 3.13 -2.46
N VAL A 231 -14.08 3.70 -2.13
CA VAL A 231 -13.07 3.05 -1.28
C VAL A 231 -13.61 2.76 0.10
N HIS A 232 -14.35 3.69 0.70
CA HIS A 232 -14.98 3.51 2.01
C HIS A 232 -15.97 2.35 2.00
N LEU A 233 -16.88 2.32 1.00
CA LEU A 233 -17.84 1.23 0.82
C LEU A 233 -17.14 -0.12 0.71
N VAL A 234 -16.15 -0.24 -0.16
CA VAL A 234 -15.40 -1.48 -0.39
C VAL A 234 -14.65 -1.93 0.85
N SER A 235 -13.94 -1.03 1.52
CA SER A 235 -13.22 -1.36 2.76
C SER A 235 -14.18 -1.85 3.84
N ARG A 236 -15.29 -1.14 4.03
CA ARG A 236 -16.28 -1.52 5.03
C ARG A 236 -16.93 -2.87 4.73
N VAL A 237 -17.29 -3.12 3.46
CA VAL A 237 -17.83 -4.43 3.04
C VAL A 237 -16.84 -5.56 3.34
N CYS A 238 -15.54 -5.36 3.08
CA CYS A 238 -14.51 -6.35 3.44
C CYS A 238 -14.49 -6.59 4.96
N TYR A 239 -14.46 -5.53 5.76
CA TYR A 239 -14.40 -5.63 7.23
C TYR A 239 -15.62 -6.30 7.85
N VAL A 240 -16.83 -5.93 7.43
CA VAL A 240 -18.04 -6.52 8.02
C VAL A 240 -18.24 -7.99 7.61
N THR A 241 -17.65 -8.40 6.49
CA THR A 241 -17.76 -9.78 5.97
C THR A 241 -16.66 -10.70 6.50
N ALA A 242 -15.49 -10.17 6.85
CA ALA A 242 -14.36 -10.95 7.33
C ALA A 242 -14.67 -11.69 8.64
N ASP A 243 -14.21 -12.92 8.77
CA ASP A 243 -14.27 -13.70 10.01
C ASP A 243 -13.19 -13.24 10.99
N GLN A 244 -12.04 -12.82 10.46
CA GLN A 244 -10.93 -12.27 11.23
C GLN A 244 -10.31 -11.10 10.48
N VAL A 245 -9.99 -10.03 11.21
CA VAL A 245 -9.18 -8.91 10.73
C VAL A 245 -7.89 -8.88 11.54
N SER A 246 -6.76 -8.92 10.83
CA SER A 246 -5.43 -8.98 11.44
C SER A 246 -4.62 -7.75 11.06
N PRO A 247 -4.79 -6.63 11.80
CA PRO A 247 -3.94 -5.47 11.61
C PRO A 247 -2.49 -5.79 11.97
N VAL A 248 -1.55 -5.09 11.34
CA VAL A 248 -0.12 -5.22 11.66
C VAL A 248 0.31 -4.43 12.89
N CYS A 249 -0.61 -3.71 13.52
CA CYS A 249 -0.40 -2.99 14.78
C CYS A 249 -1.75 -2.60 15.42
N ASN A 250 -1.76 -2.35 16.72
CA ASN A 250 -2.96 -1.94 17.45
C ASN A 250 -3.44 -0.53 17.06
N HIS A 251 -2.55 0.32 16.54
CA HIS A 251 -2.95 1.61 15.97
C HIS A 251 -3.96 1.42 14.82
N ASN A 252 -3.70 0.48 13.90
CA ASN A 252 -4.63 0.17 12.81
C ASN A 252 -5.94 -0.43 13.33
N ALA A 253 -5.87 -1.30 14.34
CA ALA A 253 -7.05 -1.91 14.95
C ALA A 253 -8.13 -0.90 15.39
N ARG A 254 -7.72 0.29 15.88
CA ARG A 254 -8.65 1.36 16.25
C ARG A 254 -9.44 1.91 15.04
N TRP A 255 -8.80 1.96 13.87
CA TRP A 255 -9.47 2.36 12.63
C TRP A 255 -10.43 1.30 12.14
N GLU A 256 -10.05 0.04 12.23
CA GLU A 256 -10.87 -1.11 11.86
C GLU A 256 -12.14 -1.19 12.72
N GLN A 257 -12.04 -0.92 14.04
CA GLN A 257 -13.20 -0.79 14.90
C GLN A 257 -14.14 0.34 14.46
N ARG A 258 -13.59 1.52 14.13
CA ARG A 258 -14.39 2.65 13.57
C ARG A 258 -15.06 2.29 12.26
N MET A 259 -14.47 1.37 11.49
CA MET A 259 -15.03 0.83 10.25
C MET A 259 -15.97 -0.36 10.49
N GLY A 260 -16.34 -0.65 11.74
CA GLY A 260 -17.38 -1.61 12.11
C GLY A 260 -16.90 -3.03 12.40
N VAL A 261 -15.59 -3.25 12.57
CA VAL A 261 -15.07 -4.54 13.03
C VAL A 261 -15.25 -4.64 14.54
N THR A 262 -15.86 -5.73 15.02
CA THR A 262 -16.00 -5.98 16.44
C THR A 262 -14.67 -6.45 17.06
N PRO A 263 -14.34 -6.08 18.31
CA PRO A 263 -13.06 -6.39 18.95
C PRO A 263 -12.71 -7.89 18.96
N ASP A 264 -13.71 -8.76 19.10
CA ASP A 264 -13.55 -10.22 19.12
C ASP A 264 -13.03 -10.79 17.80
N ARG A 265 -13.20 -10.07 16.67
CA ARG A 265 -12.69 -10.45 15.36
C ARG A 265 -11.32 -9.82 15.02
N ILE A 266 -10.85 -8.87 15.82
CA ILE A 266 -9.56 -8.21 15.60
C ILE A 266 -8.45 -8.99 16.34
N ARG A 267 -7.43 -9.42 15.60
CA ARG A 267 -6.25 -10.13 16.14
C ARG A 267 -5.00 -9.55 15.51
N THR A 268 -4.31 -8.70 16.25
CA THR A 268 -3.09 -8.06 15.78
C THR A 268 -1.98 -9.10 15.54
N ILE A 269 -1.41 -9.09 14.35
CA ILE A 269 -0.23 -9.90 13.98
C ILE A 269 0.82 -8.92 13.46
N TYR A 270 1.82 -8.64 14.27
CA TYR A 270 2.91 -7.74 13.89
C TYR A 270 3.69 -8.27 12.69
N ASN A 271 4.24 -7.37 11.87
CA ASN A 271 5.21 -7.73 10.86
C ASN A 271 6.45 -8.37 11.53
N GLY A 272 7.01 -9.40 10.89
CA GLY A 272 8.19 -10.09 11.37
C GLY A 272 9.35 -9.98 10.39
N ILE A 273 10.56 -10.00 10.92
CA ILE A 273 11.82 -9.96 10.17
C ILE A 273 12.70 -11.15 10.53
N ASP A 274 13.59 -11.52 9.62
CA ASP A 274 14.61 -12.52 9.87
C ASP A 274 15.72 -11.95 10.76
N THR A 275 15.71 -12.31 12.04
CA THR A 275 16.64 -11.81 13.04
C THR A 275 18.05 -12.44 12.95
N ASP A 276 18.23 -13.44 12.08
CA ASP A 276 19.53 -14.04 11.77
C ASP A 276 20.19 -13.35 10.58
N VAL A 277 19.38 -12.68 9.72
CA VAL A 277 19.83 -11.83 8.61
C VAL A 277 20.06 -10.39 9.08
N PHE A 278 19.13 -9.84 9.86
CA PHE A 278 19.26 -8.50 10.44
C PHE A 278 19.96 -8.58 11.79
N VAL A 279 21.28 -8.56 11.76
CA VAL A 279 22.15 -8.65 12.93
C VAL A 279 23.00 -7.38 13.09
N PRO A 280 23.44 -7.02 14.31
CA PRO A 280 24.42 -5.98 14.50
C PRO A 280 25.72 -6.27 13.73
N PRO A 281 26.48 -5.25 13.31
CA PRO A 281 27.80 -5.48 12.72
C PRO A 281 28.75 -6.10 13.74
N GLU A 282 29.68 -6.92 13.27
CA GLU A 282 30.71 -7.56 14.13
C GLU A 282 31.58 -6.53 14.86
N SER A 283 31.82 -5.39 14.22
CA SER A 283 32.59 -4.27 14.79
C SER A 283 32.12 -2.94 14.20
N GLU A 284 32.16 -1.88 15.00
CA GLU A 284 31.93 -0.52 14.50
C GLU A 284 33.19 0.01 13.83
N PRO A 285 33.09 0.58 12.62
CA PRO A 285 34.25 1.19 11.95
C PRO A 285 34.82 2.34 12.75
N ALA A 286 36.12 2.25 13.13
CA ALA A 286 36.79 3.33 13.85
C ALA A 286 36.92 4.58 12.96
N GLY A 287 36.69 5.77 13.55
CA GLY A 287 36.88 7.06 12.86
C GLY A 287 35.84 7.36 11.78
N ARG A 288 34.72 6.60 11.74
CA ARG A 288 33.62 6.90 10.84
C ARG A 288 32.98 8.25 11.19
N ARG A 289 32.58 8.99 10.16
CA ARG A 289 31.76 10.18 10.28
C ARG A 289 30.43 9.83 10.96
N PRO A 290 29.93 10.62 11.94
CA PRO A 290 28.61 10.38 12.54
C PRO A 290 27.53 10.29 11.47
N THR A 291 26.84 9.16 11.38
CA THR A 291 25.95 8.88 10.25
C THR A 291 24.54 8.51 10.71
N VAL A 292 23.54 9.16 10.11
CA VAL A 292 22.12 8.83 10.23
C VAL A 292 21.68 8.10 8.96
N VAL A 293 21.12 6.90 9.12
CA VAL A 293 20.57 6.13 7.97
C VAL A 293 19.06 6.13 7.97
N THR A 294 18.50 6.11 6.78
CA THR A 294 17.06 5.96 6.52
C THR A 294 16.86 4.97 5.38
N ALA A 295 15.97 3.99 5.57
CA ALA A 295 15.56 3.05 4.53
C ALA A 295 14.13 3.40 4.07
N ALA A 296 14.02 4.18 3.00
CA ALA A 296 12.74 4.66 2.49
C ALA A 296 12.80 5.02 1.00
N ARG A 297 11.74 4.72 0.25
CA ARG A 297 11.56 5.31 -1.08
C ARG A 297 11.38 6.82 -0.94
N VAL A 298 11.94 7.60 -1.88
CA VAL A 298 11.73 9.05 -1.93
C VAL A 298 10.33 9.32 -2.46
N PHE A 299 9.40 9.54 -1.54
CA PHE A 299 7.98 9.64 -1.83
C PHE A 299 7.29 10.49 -0.74
N PRO A 300 6.25 11.30 -1.06
CA PRO A 300 5.65 12.25 -0.12
C PRO A 300 5.23 11.69 1.24
N LEU A 301 4.72 10.46 1.31
CA LEU A 301 4.35 9.84 2.59
C LEU A 301 5.54 9.55 3.52
N LYS A 302 6.76 9.50 2.97
CA LYS A 302 7.99 9.29 3.75
C LYS A 302 8.59 10.59 4.28
N ASP A 303 8.06 11.73 3.82
CA ASP A 303 8.39 13.09 4.27
C ASP A 303 9.89 13.35 4.40
N ILE A 304 10.60 13.10 3.29
CA ILE A 304 12.05 13.30 3.21
C ILE A 304 12.40 14.80 3.39
N GLU A 305 11.46 15.70 3.08
CA GLU A 305 11.65 17.14 3.34
C GLU A 305 11.85 17.42 4.84
N THR A 306 11.07 16.75 5.72
CA THR A 306 11.28 16.82 7.19
C THR A 306 12.65 16.26 7.58
N LEU A 307 13.10 15.17 6.97
CA LEU A 307 14.42 14.59 7.24
C LEU A 307 15.57 15.52 6.81
N ILE A 308 15.44 16.18 5.65
CA ILE A 308 16.43 17.17 5.17
C ILE A 308 16.52 18.37 6.13
N ARG A 309 15.37 18.88 6.59
CA ARG A 309 15.37 19.96 7.60
C ARG A 309 15.94 19.51 8.94
N ALA A 310 15.69 18.27 9.35
CA ALA A 310 16.29 17.69 10.55
C ALA A 310 17.81 17.56 10.42
N CYS A 311 18.33 17.29 9.21
CA CYS A 311 19.76 17.32 8.94
C CYS A 311 20.38 18.72 9.23
N ASP A 312 19.70 19.79 8.80
CA ASP A 312 20.15 21.17 9.11
C ASP A 312 20.17 21.45 10.62
N VAL A 313 19.17 20.97 11.37
CA VAL A 313 19.13 21.07 12.82
C VAL A 313 20.29 20.28 13.47
N THR A 314 20.46 19.02 13.06
CA THR A 314 21.47 18.12 13.64
C THR A 314 22.88 18.62 13.42
N ARG A 315 23.23 19.15 12.23
CA ARG A 315 24.59 19.63 11.90
C ARG A 315 25.05 20.81 12.75
N ARG A 316 24.10 21.57 13.33
CA ARG A 316 24.47 22.70 14.23
C ARG A 316 25.12 22.21 15.52
N ARG A 317 24.81 20.98 15.97
CA ARG A 317 25.38 20.35 17.18
C ARG A 317 26.42 19.29 16.84
N VAL A 318 26.28 18.63 15.67
CA VAL A 318 27.20 17.59 15.16
C VAL A 318 27.67 18.01 13.75
N PRO A 319 28.71 18.90 13.67
CA PRO A 319 29.10 19.53 12.40
C PRO A 319 29.48 18.56 11.28
N ASP A 320 29.98 17.36 11.62
CA ASP A 320 30.41 16.37 10.65
C ASP A 320 29.33 15.32 10.34
N VAL A 321 28.09 15.51 10.80
CA VAL A 321 27.02 14.52 10.57
C VAL A 321 26.77 14.29 9.08
N HIS A 322 26.42 13.04 8.74
CA HIS A 322 26.00 12.65 7.39
C HIS A 322 24.68 11.89 7.43
N PHE A 323 23.74 12.27 6.58
CA PHE A 323 22.45 11.59 6.39
C PHE A 323 22.49 10.82 5.08
N VAL A 324 22.14 9.54 5.15
CA VAL A 324 22.10 8.64 3.98
C VAL A 324 20.72 8.02 3.84
N VAL A 325 20.08 8.24 2.71
CA VAL A 325 18.76 7.68 2.38
C VAL A 325 18.92 6.57 1.36
N TYR A 326 18.62 5.35 1.78
CA TYR A 326 18.59 4.17 0.93
C TYR A 326 17.16 3.91 0.47
N GLY A 327 16.97 3.81 -0.83
CA GLY A 327 15.68 3.50 -1.48
C GLY A 327 15.53 4.18 -2.82
N ALA A 328 14.49 3.76 -3.57
CA ALA A 328 14.22 4.28 -4.89
C ALA A 328 13.87 5.78 -4.85
N ASN A 329 14.63 6.59 -5.58
CA ASN A 329 14.44 8.04 -5.71
C ASN A 329 13.77 8.44 -7.04
N TRP A 330 13.41 7.46 -7.88
CA TRP A 330 12.73 7.68 -9.18
C TRP A 330 11.22 7.45 -9.15
N VAL A 331 10.66 7.07 -8.01
CA VAL A 331 9.23 6.72 -7.86
C VAL A 331 8.32 7.95 -8.04
N ASP A 332 8.72 9.09 -7.50
CA ASP A 332 8.05 10.39 -7.65
C ASP A 332 9.11 11.44 -8.00
N LYS A 333 9.37 11.58 -9.29
CA LYS A 333 10.42 12.47 -9.77
C LYS A 333 10.19 13.94 -9.35
N PRO A 334 8.98 14.53 -9.48
CA PRO A 334 8.72 15.89 -9.00
C PRO A 334 8.99 16.06 -7.49
N TYR A 335 8.69 15.05 -6.67
CA TYR A 335 8.98 15.11 -5.24
C TYR A 335 10.48 15.04 -4.97
N THR A 336 11.19 14.16 -5.68
CA THR A 336 12.66 14.06 -5.57
C THR A 336 13.34 15.36 -5.97
N GLU A 337 12.91 16.01 -7.05
CA GLU A 337 13.43 17.31 -7.49
C GLU A 337 13.20 18.40 -6.43
N ARG A 338 12.06 18.42 -5.74
CA ARG A 338 11.82 19.33 -4.61
C ARG A 338 12.76 19.05 -3.43
N CYS A 339 12.98 17.77 -3.11
CA CYS A 339 13.93 17.39 -2.06
C CYS A 339 15.37 17.84 -2.39
N GLU A 340 15.80 17.66 -3.64
CA GLU A 340 17.12 18.12 -4.10
C GLU A 340 17.27 19.65 -4.01
N ALA A 341 16.25 20.40 -4.44
CA ALA A 341 16.23 21.86 -4.29
C ALA A 341 16.31 22.29 -2.81
N LEU A 342 15.59 21.61 -1.92
CA LEU A 342 15.63 21.89 -0.48
C LEU A 342 17.02 21.62 0.14
N ILE A 343 17.73 20.59 -0.33
CA ILE A 343 19.11 20.29 0.09
C ILE A 343 20.04 21.46 -0.28
N ASP A 344 19.87 22.02 -1.49
CA ASP A 344 20.66 23.15 -1.97
C ASP A 344 20.30 24.44 -1.21
N ASP A 345 19.00 24.74 -1.04
CA ASP A 345 18.50 25.92 -0.34
C ASP A 345 19.00 25.99 1.11
N LEU A 346 19.07 24.84 1.80
CA LEU A 346 19.57 24.76 3.17
C LEU A 346 21.10 24.64 3.25
N GLY A 347 21.79 24.47 2.13
CA GLY A 347 23.24 24.30 2.07
C GLY A 347 23.72 23.04 2.80
N VAL A 348 22.94 21.94 2.74
CA VAL A 348 23.28 20.66 3.39
C VAL A 348 23.80 19.60 2.40
N ARG A 349 24.16 19.99 1.18
CA ARG A 349 24.64 19.07 0.11
C ARG A 349 25.82 18.19 0.56
N GLY A 350 26.72 18.70 1.39
CA GLY A 350 27.82 17.92 1.95
C GLY A 350 27.45 17.00 3.11
N HIS A 351 26.19 17.04 3.57
CA HIS A 351 25.68 16.32 4.75
C HIS A 351 24.54 15.36 4.43
N PHE A 352 24.01 15.38 3.21
CA PHE A 352 22.84 14.59 2.82
C PHE A 352 23.05 13.88 1.49
N THR A 353 22.78 12.58 1.43
CA THR A 353 22.96 11.76 0.23
C THR A 353 21.77 10.85 -0.02
N PHE A 354 21.26 10.84 -1.25
CA PHE A 354 20.40 9.79 -1.77
C PHE A 354 21.28 8.67 -2.33
N ALA A 355 21.42 7.57 -1.60
CA ALA A 355 22.29 6.45 -1.99
C ALA A 355 21.64 5.50 -3.01
N GLY A 356 20.33 5.66 -3.26
CA GLY A 356 19.61 4.78 -4.18
C GLY A 356 19.28 3.41 -3.57
N TYR A 357 19.10 2.42 -4.43
CA TYR A 357 18.78 1.06 -4.00
C TYR A 357 20.03 0.37 -3.46
N HIS A 358 19.89 -0.38 -2.36
CA HIS A 358 20.95 -1.16 -1.76
C HIS A 358 20.69 -2.66 -1.97
N ASP A 359 21.67 -3.38 -2.50
CA ASP A 359 21.50 -4.80 -2.87
C ASP A 359 21.32 -5.73 -1.66
N ASN A 360 21.91 -5.37 -0.53
CA ASN A 360 21.78 -6.10 0.72
C ASN A 360 21.10 -5.23 1.80
N PRO A 361 19.80 -5.39 2.05
CA PRO A 361 19.08 -4.57 3.01
C PRO A 361 19.61 -4.64 4.44
N SER A 362 20.20 -5.74 4.88
CA SER A 362 20.72 -5.86 6.26
C SER A 362 21.95 -4.98 6.51
N THR A 363 22.83 -4.87 5.51
CA THR A 363 24.09 -4.13 5.67
C THR A 363 23.94 -2.60 5.59
N LEU A 364 22.85 -2.10 5.00
CA LEU A 364 22.64 -0.64 4.97
C LEU A 364 22.53 -0.02 6.38
N TYR A 365 21.97 -0.78 7.33
CA TYR A 365 21.86 -0.31 8.72
C TYR A 365 23.21 -0.25 9.41
N HIS A 366 24.21 -1.05 8.97
CA HIS A 366 25.56 -1.03 9.53
C HIS A 366 26.31 0.26 9.20
N GLU A 367 25.91 0.96 8.15
CA GLU A 367 26.54 2.22 7.74
C GLU A 367 26.15 3.41 8.61
N GLY A 368 25.11 3.29 9.44
CA GLY A 368 24.63 4.33 10.33
C GLY A 368 24.95 4.09 11.80
N ASP A 369 24.99 5.16 12.57
CA ASP A 369 25.03 5.15 14.04
C ASP A 369 23.63 5.19 14.63
N VAL A 370 22.70 5.86 13.95
CA VAL A 370 21.30 6.05 14.33
C VAL A 370 20.42 5.87 13.09
N PHE A 371 19.25 5.27 13.28
CA PHE A 371 18.23 5.17 12.24
C PHE A 371 17.18 6.26 12.41
N ALA A 372 16.79 6.92 11.32
CA ALA A 372 15.74 7.93 11.30
C ALA A 372 14.53 7.49 10.45
N LEU A 373 13.31 7.73 10.95
CA LEU A 373 12.05 7.63 10.20
C LEU A 373 11.30 8.96 10.28
N SER A 374 11.05 9.61 9.14
CA SER A 374 10.35 10.91 9.06
C SER A 374 8.91 10.82 8.55
N SER A 375 8.41 9.62 8.29
CA SER A 375 7.13 9.37 7.62
C SER A 375 5.94 10.11 8.25
N ILE A 376 4.95 10.46 7.42
CA ILE A 376 3.66 11.01 7.89
C ILE A 376 2.57 9.95 8.00
N SER A 377 2.81 8.77 7.46
CA SER A 377 1.88 7.63 7.55
C SER A 377 2.62 6.31 7.39
N GLU A 378 2.41 5.41 8.34
CA GLU A 378 2.87 4.03 8.31
C GLU A 378 1.77 3.10 8.85
N GLY A 379 1.90 1.80 8.58
CA GLY A 379 1.23 0.77 9.36
C GLY A 379 2.16 0.32 10.50
N PHE A 380 2.93 -0.74 10.27
CA PHE A 380 4.03 -1.18 11.13
C PHE A 380 5.30 -1.27 10.29
N PRO A 381 6.19 -0.26 10.34
CA PRO A 381 7.27 -0.12 9.38
C PRO A 381 8.37 -1.17 9.60
N PHE A 382 8.63 -2.00 8.57
CA PHE A 382 9.72 -2.98 8.56
C PHE A 382 11.06 -2.32 8.87
N SER A 383 11.36 -1.16 8.28
CA SER A 383 12.63 -0.48 8.45
C SER A 383 12.96 -0.11 9.91
N VAL A 384 11.94 0.12 10.75
CA VAL A 384 12.14 0.36 12.19
C VAL A 384 12.57 -0.92 12.90
N ILE A 385 11.85 -2.03 12.69
CA ILE A 385 12.19 -3.30 13.34
C ILE A 385 13.49 -3.91 12.78
N GLU A 386 13.81 -3.69 11.52
CA GLU A 386 15.09 -4.04 10.88
C GLU A 386 16.25 -3.26 11.52
N ALA A 387 16.12 -1.93 11.68
CA ALA A 387 17.09 -1.10 12.36
C ALA A 387 17.32 -1.53 13.81
N MET A 388 16.22 -1.79 14.56
CA MET A 388 16.28 -2.32 15.92
C MET A 388 17.02 -3.66 15.96
N ALA A 389 16.73 -4.57 15.04
CA ALA A 389 17.37 -5.86 14.94
C ALA A 389 18.87 -5.75 14.62
N CYS A 390 19.27 -4.78 13.79
CA CYS A 390 20.67 -4.47 13.52
C CYS A 390 21.36 -3.68 14.65
N GLY A 391 20.71 -3.52 15.81
CA GLY A 391 21.27 -2.79 16.95
C GLY A 391 21.43 -1.29 16.67
N ARG A 392 20.57 -0.69 15.84
CA ARG A 392 20.56 0.77 15.62
C ARG A 392 19.46 1.42 16.44
N PRO A 393 19.80 2.39 17.30
CA PRO A 393 18.79 3.16 18.01
C PRO A 393 17.97 3.97 17.01
N VAL A 394 16.70 4.14 17.31
CA VAL A 394 15.70 4.70 16.39
C VAL A 394 15.22 6.05 16.88
N VAL A 395 15.21 7.05 15.99
CA VAL A 395 14.44 8.30 16.16
C VAL A 395 13.37 8.32 15.06
N ALA A 396 12.11 8.36 15.44
CA ALA A 396 11.03 8.18 14.47
C ALA A 396 9.83 9.08 14.76
N THR A 397 9.09 9.42 13.72
CA THR A 397 7.80 10.10 13.83
C THR A 397 6.73 9.18 14.42
N ASP A 398 5.79 9.76 15.19
CA ASP A 398 4.65 9.10 15.82
C ASP A 398 3.56 8.75 14.79
N VAL A 399 3.77 7.68 14.06
CA VAL A 399 2.85 7.23 13.01
C VAL A 399 2.65 5.72 13.07
N GLY A 400 1.42 5.28 12.85
CA GLY A 400 1.11 3.85 12.86
C GLY A 400 1.55 3.16 14.15
N GLY A 401 2.17 1.99 14.02
CA GLY A 401 2.67 1.19 15.14
C GLY A 401 4.08 1.55 15.64
N VAL A 402 4.64 2.71 15.25
CA VAL A 402 6.00 3.11 15.70
C VAL A 402 6.11 3.16 17.22
N LYS A 403 5.12 3.77 17.92
CA LYS A 403 5.11 3.78 19.39
C LYS A 403 5.04 2.37 19.99
N GLU A 404 4.36 1.45 19.31
CA GLU A 404 4.25 0.06 19.76
C GLU A 404 5.59 -0.67 19.61
N ALA A 405 6.30 -0.41 18.50
CA ALA A 405 7.65 -0.93 18.31
C ALA A 405 8.63 -0.40 19.36
N LEU A 406 8.53 0.90 19.70
CA LEU A 406 9.47 1.61 20.58
C LEU A 406 8.97 1.76 22.03
N VAL A 407 8.00 0.94 22.46
CA VAL A 407 7.44 0.98 23.82
C VAL A 407 8.52 0.81 24.88
N GLY A 408 8.35 1.46 26.04
CA GLY A 408 9.34 1.41 27.12
C GLY A 408 10.55 2.36 26.94
N GLY A 409 10.42 3.32 26.03
CA GLY A 409 11.45 4.34 25.80
C GLY A 409 12.75 3.76 25.18
N ILE A 410 12.62 2.75 24.30
CA ILE A 410 13.75 2.13 23.58
C ILE A 410 14.09 2.83 22.27
N GLY A 411 13.52 4.00 22.05
CA GLY A 411 13.78 4.91 20.95
C GLY A 411 13.18 6.27 21.25
N ILE A 412 13.40 7.24 20.37
CA ILE A 412 12.85 8.59 20.47
C ILE A 412 11.71 8.72 19.48
N VAL A 413 10.51 9.09 19.97
CA VAL A 413 9.33 9.29 19.14
C VAL A 413 8.96 10.77 19.13
N VAL A 414 8.81 11.35 17.93
CA VAL A 414 8.55 12.78 17.73
C VAL A 414 7.29 13.01 16.90
N PRO A 415 6.65 14.18 16.96
CA PRO A 415 5.48 14.46 16.13
C PRO A 415 5.81 14.36 14.62
N PRO A 416 4.87 13.88 13.77
CA PRO A 416 5.00 13.95 12.32
C PRO A 416 5.24 15.40 11.86
N ARG A 417 6.06 15.58 10.81
CA ARG A 417 6.51 16.90 10.31
C ARG A 417 7.32 17.74 11.29
N GLY A 418 7.70 17.18 12.44
CA GLY A 418 8.50 17.82 13.47
C GLY A 418 10.00 17.72 13.18
N HIS A 419 10.53 18.54 12.27
CA HIS A 419 11.94 18.46 11.90
C HIS A 419 12.89 18.90 13.02
N GLU A 420 12.48 19.87 13.85
CA GLU A 420 13.30 20.29 15.01
C GLU A 420 13.44 19.18 16.04
N PRO A 421 12.36 18.59 16.62
CA PRO A 421 12.52 17.51 17.59
C PRO A 421 13.14 16.25 16.97
N LEU A 422 12.97 15.98 15.67
CA LEU A 422 13.67 14.91 14.98
C LEU A 422 15.17 15.16 14.95
N GLY A 423 15.61 16.36 14.53
CA GLY A 423 17.00 16.73 14.44
C GLY A 423 17.70 16.80 15.81
N GLU A 424 17.01 17.32 16.83
CA GLU A 424 17.51 17.35 18.21
C GLU A 424 17.70 15.95 18.78
N GLY A 425 16.69 15.06 18.62
CA GLY A 425 16.77 13.68 19.06
C GLY A 425 17.90 12.89 18.38
N LEU A 426 18.14 13.14 17.10
CA LEU A 426 19.28 12.57 16.36
C LEU A 426 20.60 13.09 16.90
N ALA A 427 20.73 14.40 17.13
CA ALA A 427 21.95 14.99 17.70
C ALA A 427 22.24 14.45 19.10
N ASP A 428 21.22 14.32 19.95
CA ASP A 428 21.37 13.75 21.30
C ASP A 428 21.96 12.34 21.25
N LEU A 429 21.43 11.46 20.40
CA LEU A 429 21.92 10.09 20.29
C LEU A 429 23.30 10.00 19.62
N LEU A 430 23.64 10.91 18.72
CA LEU A 430 24.98 10.94 18.14
C LEU A 430 26.05 11.40 19.14
N LEU A 431 25.70 12.27 20.09
CA LEU A 431 26.61 12.80 21.11
C LEU A 431 26.70 11.93 22.37
N ASP A 432 25.61 11.26 22.75
CA ASP A 432 25.52 10.42 23.94
C ASP A 432 25.72 8.93 23.59
N HIS A 433 26.97 8.47 23.64
CA HIS A 433 27.35 7.11 23.31
C HIS A 433 26.72 6.05 24.24
N ASP A 434 26.63 6.36 25.55
CA ASP A 434 26.12 5.41 26.53
C ASP A 434 24.61 5.18 26.34
N ARG A 435 23.87 6.27 26.16
CA ARG A 435 22.44 6.22 25.83
C ARG A 435 22.19 5.52 24.50
N ARG A 436 22.99 5.83 23.49
CA ARG A 436 22.92 5.18 22.18
C ARG A 436 23.12 3.67 22.28
N ALA A 437 24.13 3.21 23.03
CA ALA A 437 24.42 1.80 23.24
C ALA A 437 23.31 1.08 24.03
N ASP A 438 22.75 1.74 25.07
CA ASP A 438 21.62 1.17 25.82
C ASP A 438 20.37 0.99 24.95
N LEU A 439 19.99 2.01 24.18
CA LEU A 439 18.84 1.92 23.28
C LEU A 439 19.05 0.88 22.18
N ALA A 440 20.25 0.77 21.62
CA ALA A 440 20.61 -0.25 20.64
C ALA A 440 20.40 -1.67 21.17
N ARG A 441 20.92 -1.96 22.36
CA ARG A 441 20.82 -3.25 23.02
C ARG A 441 19.36 -3.62 23.33
N ARG A 442 18.61 -2.71 23.96
CA ARG A 442 17.21 -2.91 24.32
C ARG A 442 16.32 -3.01 23.07
N GLY A 443 16.60 -2.21 22.04
CA GLY A 443 15.93 -2.30 20.74
C GLY A 443 16.13 -3.66 20.09
N ARG A 444 17.38 -4.14 20.01
CA ARG A 444 17.69 -5.48 19.48
C ARG A 444 16.98 -6.58 20.26
N GLN A 445 17.05 -6.55 21.59
CA GLN A 445 16.38 -7.53 22.43
C GLN A 445 14.88 -7.61 22.10
N ARG A 446 14.21 -6.46 22.04
CA ARG A 446 12.77 -6.40 21.71
C ARG A 446 12.47 -6.90 20.30
N ALA A 447 13.30 -6.54 19.31
CA ALA A 447 13.10 -7.00 17.93
C ALA A 447 13.15 -8.53 17.84
N VAL A 448 14.10 -9.17 18.49
CA VAL A 448 14.24 -10.62 18.55
C VAL A 448 13.07 -11.28 19.30
N GLU A 449 12.66 -10.71 20.44
CA GLU A 449 11.62 -11.29 21.29
C GLU A 449 10.20 -11.11 20.74
N GLN A 450 9.93 -10.05 19.93
CA GLN A 450 8.57 -9.68 19.57
C GLN A 450 8.30 -9.62 18.07
N PHE A 451 9.33 -9.42 17.25
CA PHE A 451 9.20 -9.16 15.83
C PHE A 451 10.01 -10.12 14.94
N GLY A 452 10.30 -11.31 15.44
CA GLY A 452 10.92 -12.38 14.65
C GLY A 452 9.94 -12.94 13.61
N VAL A 453 10.45 -13.27 12.42
CA VAL A 453 9.64 -13.82 11.32
C VAL A 453 8.94 -15.12 11.69
N GLY A 454 9.56 -15.95 12.52
CA GLY A 454 8.97 -17.19 13.01
C GLY A 454 7.65 -16.96 13.75
N GLN A 455 7.60 -15.99 14.66
CA GLN A 455 6.39 -15.63 15.41
C GLN A 455 5.26 -15.15 14.50
N MET A 456 5.57 -14.33 13.50
CA MET A 456 4.59 -13.89 12.50
C MET A 456 4.05 -15.07 11.69
N LEU A 457 4.93 -15.97 11.23
CA LEU A 457 4.53 -17.15 10.45
C LEU A 457 3.70 -18.11 11.29
N ASP A 458 4.05 -18.36 12.55
CA ASP A 458 3.30 -19.22 13.46
C ASP A 458 1.90 -18.68 13.74
N ALA A 459 1.76 -17.36 13.90
CA ALA A 459 0.46 -16.73 14.06
C ALA A 459 -0.42 -16.88 12.80
N HIS A 460 0.16 -16.75 11.60
CA HIS A 460 -0.57 -16.99 10.35
C HIS A 460 -0.89 -18.47 10.13
N ARG A 461 0.04 -19.38 10.44
CA ARG A 461 -0.17 -20.83 10.40
C ARG A 461 -1.34 -21.22 11.29
N THR A 462 -1.35 -20.74 12.53
CA THR A 462 -2.43 -20.98 13.49
C THR A 462 -3.75 -20.44 12.96
N THR A 463 -3.75 -19.23 12.41
CA THR A 463 -4.94 -18.61 11.80
C THR A 463 -5.50 -19.46 10.66
N TYR A 464 -4.65 -19.89 9.71
CA TYR A 464 -5.11 -20.69 8.58
C TYR A 464 -5.64 -22.07 9.02
N ARG A 465 -4.94 -22.76 9.93
CA ARG A 465 -5.38 -24.05 10.45
C ARG A 465 -6.72 -23.93 11.19
N HIS A 466 -6.87 -22.92 12.04
CA HIS A 466 -8.13 -22.68 12.75
C HIS A 466 -9.31 -22.50 11.78
N TRP A 467 -9.17 -21.60 10.81
CA TRP A 467 -10.26 -21.30 9.87
C TRP A 467 -10.48 -22.40 8.83
N ALA A 468 -9.50 -23.24 8.56
CA ALA A 468 -9.64 -24.46 7.76
C ALA A 468 -10.28 -25.63 8.54
N GLY A 469 -10.58 -25.47 9.82
CA GLY A 469 -11.12 -26.53 10.68
C GLY A 469 -10.12 -27.64 11.02
N LEU A 470 -8.81 -27.36 10.94
CA LEU A 470 -7.72 -28.26 11.28
C LEU A 470 -7.29 -28.08 12.75
N PRO A 471 -6.68 -29.09 13.38
CA PRO A 471 -6.09 -28.93 14.71
C PRO A 471 -5.07 -27.77 14.70
N ALA A 472 -5.24 -26.81 15.61
CA ALA A 472 -4.41 -25.62 15.72
C ALA A 472 -4.23 -25.22 17.19
N ASP A 473 -3.15 -24.52 17.47
CA ASP A 473 -2.98 -23.79 18.72
C ASP A 473 -4.06 -22.70 18.86
N PRO A 474 -4.29 -22.16 20.06
CA PRO A 474 -5.21 -21.03 20.23
C PRO A 474 -4.86 -19.87 19.31
N LEU A 475 -5.87 -19.26 18.72
CA LEU A 475 -5.68 -18.03 17.92
C LEU A 475 -4.95 -16.95 18.74
N PRO A 476 -4.20 -16.06 18.08
CA PRO A 476 -3.70 -14.86 18.73
C PRO A 476 -4.80 -14.17 19.54
N PRO A 477 -4.50 -13.53 20.69
CA PRO A 477 -5.53 -12.93 21.53
C PRO A 477 -6.33 -11.89 20.74
N ALA A 478 -7.63 -11.90 20.95
CA ALA A 478 -8.49 -10.86 20.40
C ALA A 478 -8.18 -9.52 21.07
N MET A 479 -8.45 -8.43 20.36
CA MET A 479 -8.31 -7.10 20.94
C MET A 479 -9.27 -6.94 22.14
N ALA A 480 -8.76 -6.42 23.25
CA ALA A 480 -9.61 -6.06 24.37
C ALA A 480 -10.63 -4.97 23.92
N PRO A 481 -11.89 -5.02 24.41
CA PRO A 481 -12.80 -3.89 24.23
C PRO A 481 -12.10 -2.61 24.70
N ALA A 482 -12.21 -1.53 23.94
CA ALA A 482 -11.69 -0.24 24.39
C ALA A 482 -12.47 0.15 25.65
N ASP A 483 -11.77 0.34 26.77
CA ASP A 483 -12.32 1.05 27.90
C ASP A 483 -12.60 2.48 27.43
N ASP A 484 -13.87 2.80 27.25
CA ASP A 484 -14.43 4.06 26.79
C ASP A 484 -13.91 4.56 25.41
N PRO A 485 -14.77 4.80 24.42
CA PRO A 485 -14.32 5.44 23.20
C PRO A 485 -13.82 6.83 23.60
N ALA A 486 -12.51 7.05 23.53
CA ALA A 486 -11.97 8.40 23.57
C ALA A 486 -12.86 9.27 22.66
N PRO A 487 -13.34 10.44 23.14
CA PRO A 487 -14.29 11.26 22.41
C PRO A 487 -13.76 11.34 20.98
N ALA A 488 -14.61 11.04 20.03
CA ALA A 488 -14.27 11.19 18.62
C ALA A 488 -13.67 12.59 18.51
N GLU A 489 -12.34 12.69 18.45
CA GLU A 489 -11.77 13.79 17.72
C GLU A 489 -12.39 13.63 16.35
N ALA A 490 -13.53 14.28 16.23
CA ALA A 490 -14.10 14.56 14.95
C ALA A 490 -12.90 15.07 14.17
N VAL A 491 -12.46 14.26 13.18
CA VAL A 491 -11.73 14.83 12.08
C VAL A 491 -12.73 15.79 11.48
N SER A 492 -12.83 16.96 12.11
CA SER A 492 -13.41 18.14 11.54
C SER A 492 -12.50 18.39 10.35
N VAL A 493 -12.93 17.87 9.21
CA VAL A 493 -12.40 18.26 7.91
C VAL A 493 -12.90 19.68 7.69
N ALA A 494 -12.36 20.61 8.48
CA ALA A 494 -12.35 21.99 8.05
C ALA A 494 -11.48 21.98 6.77
N PRO A 495 -12.01 22.46 5.66
CA PRO A 495 -11.22 22.60 4.44
C PRO A 495 -9.98 23.44 4.81
N PRO A 496 -8.78 23.06 4.32
CA PRO A 496 -7.60 23.89 4.52
C PRO A 496 -7.96 25.28 3.99
N THR A 497 -7.88 26.28 4.86
CA THR A 497 -7.92 27.68 4.44
C THR A 497 -6.77 27.87 3.47
N LEU A 498 -7.13 28.06 2.20
CA LEU A 498 -6.18 28.49 1.19
C LEU A 498 -5.60 29.83 1.66
N PRO A 499 -4.27 30.03 1.60
CA PRO A 499 -3.71 31.34 1.81
C PRO A 499 -4.32 32.29 0.76
N ASP A 500 -4.77 33.46 1.22
CA ASP A 500 -5.35 34.52 0.38
C ASP A 500 -4.48 34.75 -0.85
N ALA A 501 -5.07 34.57 -2.01
CA ALA A 501 -4.44 34.91 -3.28
C ALA A 501 -4.26 36.44 -3.31
N ALA A 502 -3.01 36.88 -3.36
CA ALA A 502 -2.68 38.26 -3.63
C ALA A 502 -3.37 38.75 -4.93
N PRO A 503 -3.84 40.01 -4.99
CA PRO A 503 -4.53 40.51 -6.15
C PRO A 503 -3.63 40.50 -7.38
N ARG A 504 -4.09 39.90 -8.47
CA ARG A 504 -3.43 39.94 -9.78
C ARG A 504 -3.95 41.19 -10.51
N ASP A 505 -3.09 42.19 -10.60
CA ASP A 505 -3.26 43.27 -11.56
C ASP A 505 -2.95 42.79 -12.99
N GLY A 506 -3.84 43.10 -13.83
CA GLY A 506 -4.02 43.23 -15.24
C GLY A 506 -2.99 42.75 -16.28
N LEU A 507 -3.59 42.27 -17.35
CA LEU A 507 -3.19 42.31 -18.78
C LEU A 507 -2.89 40.96 -19.44
N GLY A 508 -3.63 40.66 -20.50
CA GLY A 508 -3.16 39.95 -21.69
C GLY A 508 -3.82 38.62 -22.02
N GLU A 509 -4.87 38.69 -22.86
CA GLU A 509 -5.47 37.51 -23.53
C GLU A 509 -4.50 36.84 -24.50
N GLY A 510 -4.38 35.49 -24.40
CA GLY A 510 -3.79 34.65 -25.42
C GLY A 510 -4.13 33.17 -25.12
N PRO A 511 -4.63 32.38 -26.10
CA PRO A 511 -5.08 31.02 -25.83
C PRO A 511 -3.89 30.07 -25.69
N SER A 512 -3.47 29.77 -24.47
CA SER A 512 -2.48 28.72 -24.21
C SER A 512 -3.19 27.38 -24.01
N ARG A 513 -2.92 26.42 -24.88
CA ARG A 513 -3.27 25.02 -24.73
C ARG A 513 -2.64 24.51 -23.44
N ARG A 514 -3.45 24.22 -22.42
CA ARG A 514 -3.01 23.51 -21.22
C ARG A 514 -2.61 22.08 -21.58
N PRO A 515 -1.46 21.58 -21.11
CA PRO A 515 -1.12 20.18 -21.27
C PRO A 515 -2.11 19.33 -20.45
N ARG A 516 -2.53 18.20 -21.01
CA ARG A 516 -3.36 17.19 -20.33
C ARG A 516 -2.63 16.69 -19.08
N PRO A 517 -3.33 16.49 -17.95
CA PRO A 517 -2.72 15.86 -16.79
C PRO A 517 -2.32 14.43 -17.16
N VAL A 518 -1.01 14.17 -17.11
CA VAL A 518 -0.43 12.82 -17.20
C VAL A 518 -0.45 12.28 -15.78
N TYR A 519 -1.30 11.26 -15.53
CA TYR A 519 -1.15 10.47 -14.31
C TYR A 519 0.26 9.86 -14.32
N PRO A 520 1.00 9.91 -13.19
CA PRO A 520 2.28 9.23 -13.15
C PRO A 520 2.02 7.73 -13.37
N PRO A 521 2.73 7.11 -14.32
CA PRO A 521 2.67 5.67 -14.47
C PRO A 521 3.16 5.05 -13.16
N VAL A 522 2.47 4.02 -12.70
CA VAL A 522 3.09 3.07 -11.78
C VAL A 522 4.28 2.49 -12.52
N VAL A 523 5.47 2.99 -12.19
CA VAL A 523 6.71 2.67 -12.90
C VAL A 523 6.98 1.19 -12.70
N SER A 524 6.77 0.41 -13.74
CA SER A 524 7.38 -0.91 -13.86
C SER A 524 8.87 -0.71 -14.09
N ASP A 525 9.67 -1.35 -13.27
CA ASP A 525 11.12 -1.36 -13.26
C ASP A 525 11.67 -1.93 -14.60
N ARG A 526 11.91 -1.09 -15.60
CA ARG A 526 12.43 -1.50 -16.93
C ARG A 526 13.82 -0.94 -17.27
N SER A 527 14.53 -0.25 -16.38
CA SER A 527 15.79 0.42 -16.78
C SER A 527 17.10 -0.15 -16.22
N ALA A 528 17.10 -1.25 -15.48
CA ALA A 528 18.32 -1.75 -14.83
C ALA A 528 19.01 -2.96 -15.51
N ARG A 529 18.69 -3.35 -16.75
CA ARG A 529 19.28 -4.56 -17.36
C ARG A 529 19.88 -4.43 -18.77
N THR A 530 20.19 -3.26 -19.26
CA THR A 530 20.72 -3.15 -20.64
C THR A 530 22.23 -2.85 -20.75
N GLU A 531 22.97 -2.66 -19.66
CA GLU A 531 24.41 -2.35 -19.75
C GLU A 531 25.38 -3.43 -19.22
N HIS A 532 24.93 -4.56 -18.69
CA HIS A 532 25.85 -5.60 -18.19
C HIS A 532 25.95 -6.88 -19.05
N ALA A 533 25.31 -6.94 -20.22
CA ALA A 533 25.32 -8.13 -21.09
C ALA A 533 26.31 -8.06 -22.28
N LEU A 534 27.12 -7.02 -22.43
CA LEU A 534 28.03 -6.84 -23.59
C LEU A 534 29.52 -7.01 -23.28
N ASN A 535 29.91 -7.49 -22.09
CA ASN A 535 31.35 -7.67 -21.81
C ASN A 535 31.72 -8.99 -21.12
N ARG A 536 31.18 -10.12 -21.57
CA ARG A 536 31.73 -11.46 -21.28
C ARG A 536 31.61 -12.34 -22.52
N GLY A 537 32.66 -12.47 -23.29
CA GLY A 537 32.73 -13.47 -24.35
C GLY A 537 33.73 -13.19 -25.48
N ARG A 538 35.00 -13.02 -25.18
CA ARG A 538 36.10 -13.35 -26.10
C ARG A 538 37.24 -13.97 -25.29
N GLY A 539 37.18 -15.29 -25.14
CA GLY A 539 38.34 -16.11 -24.83
C GLY A 539 39.06 -16.45 -26.14
N PRO A 540 40.39 -16.65 -26.12
CA PRO A 540 41.18 -16.91 -27.32
C PRO A 540 40.87 -18.30 -27.90
N PRO A 541 41.08 -18.49 -29.21
CA PRO A 541 40.82 -19.78 -29.87
C PRO A 541 41.84 -20.83 -29.45
N PRO A 542 41.47 -22.10 -29.35
CA PRO A 542 42.42 -23.18 -29.11
C PRO A 542 43.23 -23.49 -30.38
N ALA A 543 44.52 -23.71 -30.20
CA ALA A 543 45.46 -24.16 -31.19
C ALA A 543 45.06 -25.54 -31.72
N GLY A 544 45.19 -25.69 -33.05
CA GLY A 544 44.94 -26.95 -33.70
C GLY A 544 46.04 -27.98 -33.44
N ASP A 545 45.62 -29.23 -33.29
CA ASP A 545 46.50 -30.37 -33.53
C ASP A 545 45.92 -31.21 -34.66
N ALA A 546 46.77 -31.37 -35.66
CA ALA A 546 46.62 -32.28 -36.77
C ALA A 546 47.10 -33.69 -36.37
N GLN A 547 46.43 -34.69 -36.90
CA GLN A 547 46.78 -36.08 -37.20
C GLN A 547 45.68 -37.04 -36.75
N GLY A 548 44.94 -37.68 -37.68
CA GLY A 548 45.42 -38.76 -38.48
C GLY A 548 44.50 -39.96 -38.32
N ARG A 549 43.84 -40.29 -39.42
CA ARG A 549 43.05 -41.48 -39.80
C ARG A 549 41.53 -41.39 -39.60
#